data_5d44296c2c1656d68e2c48baeefe5a37
#
_entry.id   5d44296c2c1656d68e2c48baeefe5a37
#
_cell.length_a   1.000
_cell.length_b   1.000
_cell.length_c   1.000
_cell.angle_alpha   90.00
_cell.angle_beta   90.00
_cell.angle_gamma   90.00
#
_symmetry.space_group_name_H-M   'P 1'
#
loop_
_entity.id
_entity.type
_entity.pdbx_description
1 polymer ?
#
loop_
_entity_poly.entity_id
_entity_poly.type
_entity_poly.pdbx_seq_one_letter_code
_entity_poly.pdbx_strand_id
1 'polypeptide(L)' 'MARVRITQIKSKIGQPETQKRTLAALGIKKMHQTVEHDDSPEIMGMVNKLKHLLKVEKL' A
#
# COMPACT_ATOMS: atom_id res chain seq x y z
N MET A 1 11.96 14.83 5.57
CA MET A 1 11.73 13.81 4.56
C MET A 1 10.26 13.71 4.29
N ALA A 2 9.89 13.45 3.06
CA ALA A 2 8.49 13.37 2.70
C ALA A 2 7.86 12.07 3.20
N ARG A 3 6.57 12.12 3.48
CA ARG A 3 5.80 10.94 3.88
C ARG A 3 4.65 10.75 2.92
N VAL A 4 4.18 9.53 2.82
CA VAL A 4 3.04 9.19 1.98
C VAL A 4 1.97 8.51 2.83
N ARG A 5 0.72 8.79 2.50
CA ARG A 5 -0.43 8.13 3.11
C ARG A 5 -0.99 7.16 2.10
N ILE A 6 -1.15 5.91 2.51
CA ILE A 6 -1.57 4.83 1.64
C ILE A 6 -2.87 4.26 2.19
N THR A 7 -3.90 4.20 1.35
CA THR A 7 -5.22 3.68 1.72
C THR A 7 -5.60 2.58 0.73
N GLN A 8 -6.03 1.43 1.24
CA GLN A 8 -6.53 0.37 0.38
C GLN A 8 -7.94 0.73 -0.08
N ILE A 9 -8.12 0.86 -1.40
CA ILE A 9 -9.40 1.25 -1.98
C ILE A 9 -10.12 0.10 -2.68
N LYS A 10 -9.42 -1.02 -2.91
CA LYS A 10 -10.01 -2.20 -3.53
C LYS A 10 -9.65 -3.44 -2.75
N SER A 11 -10.54 -4.45 -2.80
CA SER A 11 -10.32 -5.70 -2.10
C SER A 11 -9.11 -6.44 -2.65
N LYS A 12 -8.38 -7.10 -1.76
CA LYS A 12 -7.28 -7.99 -2.13
C LYS A 12 -7.75 -9.40 -2.49
N ILE A 13 -9.04 -9.66 -2.36
CA ILE A 13 -9.61 -10.97 -2.70
C ILE A 13 -9.43 -11.21 -4.20
N GLY A 14 -8.91 -12.40 -4.54
CA GLY A 14 -8.62 -12.73 -5.94
C GLY A 14 -7.27 -12.26 -6.43
N GLN A 15 -6.52 -11.53 -5.63
CA GLN A 15 -5.18 -11.08 -6.00
C GLN A 15 -4.14 -12.16 -5.71
N PRO A 16 -3.00 -12.16 -6.42
CA PRO A 16 -1.91 -13.10 -6.12
C PRO A 16 -1.44 -12.97 -4.68
N GLU A 17 -0.98 -14.08 -4.11
CA GLU A 17 -0.53 -14.10 -2.73
C GLU A 17 0.64 -13.14 -2.49
N THR A 18 1.51 -12.96 -3.49
CA THR A 18 2.62 -12.02 -3.39
C THR A 18 2.14 -10.60 -3.12
N GLN A 19 1.03 -10.19 -3.74
CA GLN A 19 0.44 -8.88 -3.51
C GLN A 19 -0.17 -8.78 -2.10
N LYS A 20 -0.81 -9.86 -1.64
CA LYS A 20 -1.34 -9.89 -0.28
C LYS A 20 -0.23 -9.74 0.76
N ARG A 21 0.90 -10.41 0.53
CA ARG A 21 2.07 -10.30 1.41
C ARG A 21 2.63 -8.88 1.41
N THR A 22 2.68 -8.26 0.25
CA THR A 22 3.16 -6.88 0.14
C THR A 22 2.25 -5.91 0.90
N LEU A 23 0.94 -6.10 0.82
CA LEU A 23 -0.01 -5.31 1.61
C LEU A 23 0.24 -5.49 3.10
N ALA A 24 0.46 -6.72 3.55
CA ALA A 24 0.75 -6.99 4.95
C ALA A 24 2.06 -6.32 5.38
N ALA A 25 3.06 -6.32 4.51
CA ALA A 25 4.33 -5.66 4.79
C ALA A 25 4.17 -4.15 4.93
N LEU A 26 3.22 -3.55 4.22
CA LEU A 26 2.89 -2.13 4.37
C LEU A 26 2.08 -1.84 5.63
N GLY A 27 1.57 -2.88 6.29
CA GLY A 27 0.76 -2.73 7.49
C GLY A 27 -0.74 -2.62 7.22
N ILE A 28 -1.16 -2.82 5.98
CA ILE A 28 -2.57 -2.74 5.63
C ILE A 28 -3.20 -4.13 5.78
N LYS A 29 -4.14 -4.26 6.69
CA LYS A 29 -4.80 -5.53 6.98
C LYS A 29 -6.26 -5.53 6.60
N LYS A 30 -6.88 -4.37 6.50
CA LYS A 30 -8.32 -4.24 6.24
C LYS A 30 -8.57 -3.30 5.09
N MET A 31 -9.72 -3.48 4.44
CA MET A 31 -10.20 -2.57 3.42
C MET A 31 -10.35 -1.16 4.01
N HIS A 32 -9.97 -0.17 3.23
CA HIS A 32 -10.00 1.26 3.61
C HIS A 32 -9.11 1.62 4.80
N GLN A 33 -8.25 0.73 5.24
CA GLN A 33 -7.26 1.07 6.26
C GLN A 33 -6.24 2.02 5.66
N THR A 34 -5.89 3.06 6.42
CA THR A 34 -4.90 4.05 6.02
C THR A 34 -3.63 3.87 6.84
N VAL A 35 -2.49 3.88 6.19
CA VAL A 35 -1.18 3.85 6.85
C VAL A 35 -0.30 4.94 6.29
N GLU A 36 0.68 5.37 7.06
CA GLU A 36 1.66 6.37 6.63
C GLU A 36 3.04 5.77 6.65
N HIS A 37 3.82 6.06 5.61
CA HIS A 37 5.20 5.60 5.48
C HIS A 37 6.05 6.71 4.91
N ASP A 38 7.36 6.59 5.08
CA ASP A 38 8.31 7.45 4.40
C ASP A 38 8.28 7.13 2.90
N ASP A 39 8.69 8.10 2.09
CA ASP A 39 8.74 7.92 0.64
C ASP A 39 10.03 7.25 0.18
N SER A 40 10.53 6.30 0.97
CA SER A 40 11.74 5.58 0.62
C SER A 40 11.54 4.76 -0.66
N PRO A 41 12.64 4.47 -1.40
CA PRO A 41 12.52 3.64 -2.61
C PRO A 41 11.88 2.28 -2.36
N GLU A 42 12.11 1.68 -1.19
CA GLU A 42 11.52 0.40 -0.84
C GLU A 42 10.00 0.49 -0.75
N ILE A 43 9.52 1.50 -0.04
CA ILE A 43 8.08 1.72 0.13
C ILE A 43 7.45 2.07 -1.22
N MET A 44 8.08 2.94 -1.98
CA MET A 44 7.54 3.34 -3.28
C MET A 44 7.52 2.17 -4.27
N GLY A 45 8.50 1.27 -4.19
CA GLY A 45 8.51 0.06 -5.01
C GLY A 45 7.32 -0.85 -4.69
N MET A 46 7.03 -1.06 -3.41
CA MET A 46 5.86 -1.84 -2.99
C MET A 46 4.55 -1.18 -3.42
N VAL A 47 4.47 0.12 -3.25
CA VAL A 47 3.28 0.89 -3.63
C VAL A 47 3.03 0.80 -5.13
N ASN A 48 4.07 0.91 -5.95
CA ASN A 48 3.94 0.80 -7.39
C ASN A 48 3.38 -0.55 -7.84
N LYS A 49 3.71 -1.61 -7.13
CA LYS A 49 3.17 -2.94 -7.45
C LYS A 49 1.68 -3.05 -7.14
N LEU A 50 1.20 -2.25 -6.19
CA LEU A 50 -0.15 -2.35 -5.68
C LEU A 50 -0.99 -1.11 -5.95
N LYS A 51 -0.51 -0.18 -6.76
CA LYS A 51 -1.22 1.09 -6.96
C LYS A 51 -2.64 0.92 -7.49
N HIS A 52 -2.93 -0.18 -8.15
CA HIS A 52 -4.28 -0.47 -8.62
C HIS A 52 -5.24 -0.84 -7.48
N LEU A 53 -4.69 -1.16 -6.30
CA LEU A 53 -5.47 -1.47 -5.09
C LEU A 53 -5.40 -0.33 -4.07
N LEU A 54 -4.51 0.62 -4.26
CA LEU A 54 -4.18 1.62 -3.25
C LEU A 54 -4.37 3.03 -3.79
N LYS A 55 -4.76 3.91 -2.88
CA LYS A 55 -4.72 5.34 -3.11
C LYS A 55 -3.53 5.90 -2.33
N VAL A 56 -2.65 6.59 -3.02
CA VAL A 56 -1.44 7.15 -2.41
C VAL A 56 -1.53 8.67 -2.43
N GLU A 57 -1.31 9.26 -1.27
CA GLU A 57 -1.29 10.72 -1.12
C GLU A 57 0.04 11.14 -0.52
N LYS A 58 0.67 12.12 -1.13
CA LYS A 58 1.88 12.71 -0.55
C LYS A 58 1.48 13.73 0.50
N LEU A 59 2.14 13.66 1.64
CA LEU A 59 1.90 14.57 2.76
C LEU A 59 2.87 15.75 2.76
#